data_c5605a014a1409e9b56a8abf10592aca
#
_entry.id   c5605a014a1409e9b56a8abf10592aca
#
_cell.length_a   1.000
_cell.length_b   1.000
_cell.length_c   1.000
_cell.angle_alpha   90.00
_cell.angle_beta   90.00
_cell.angle_gamma   90.00
#
_symmetry.space_group_name_H-M   'P 1'
#
loop_
_entity.id
_entity.type
_entity.pdbx_description
1 polymer ?
#
loop_
_entity_poly.entity_id
_entity_poly.type
_entity_poly.pdbx_seq_one_letter_code
_entity_poly.pdbx_strand_id
1 'polypeptide(L)'
;LRVLKQLISAANLDEKRWPARQLAGLIDRWKNRGWTPEQIDAGESEGFAAGRGAELYAQYQERLRTLNVCDFGDLLLHMLVIFRKHADVLGSYRDRFRYILVDEYQDTNQAQYEWLKLLAEPRRNLCCVGDDDQSIYSWRGAEVANILRFEKDFPGAKIVRLEQNY
;
A
#
# COMPACT_ATOMS: atom_id res chain seq x y z
N LEU A 1 6.21 -14.30 -9.75
CA LEU A 1 6.89 -14.07 -11.05
C LEU A 1 6.40 -14.98 -12.18
N ARG A 2 6.15 -16.27 -11.94
CA ARG A 2 5.71 -17.22 -13.00
C ARG A 2 4.43 -16.74 -13.71
N VAL A 3 3.42 -16.31 -12.96
CA VAL A 3 2.16 -15.80 -13.52
C VAL A 3 2.41 -14.57 -14.41
N LEU A 4 3.24 -13.63 -13.95
CA LEU A 4 3.56 -12.42 -14.71
C LEU A 4 4.31 -12.73 -16.03
N LYS A 5 5.22 -13.71 -16.03
CA LYS A 5 5.85 -14.17 -17.26
C LYS A 5 4.85 -14.74 -18.27
N GLN A 6 3.90 -15.54 -17.80
CA GLN A 6 2.83 -16.07 -18.64
C GLN A 6 1.96 -14.95 -19.24
N LEU A 7 1.64 -13.92 -18.47
CA LEU A 7 0.87 -12.76 -18.95
C LEU A 7 1.64 -11.96 -19.99
N ILE A 8 2.93 -11.68 -19.76
CA ILE A 8 3.79 -10.97 -20.72
C ILE A 8 3.86 -11.74 -22.04
N SER A 9 4.06 -13.06 -22.00
CA SER A 9 4.07 -13.92 -23.16
C SER A 9 2.72 -13.94 -23.87
N ALA A 10 1.62 -14.09 -23.15
CA ALA A 10 0.26 -14.07 -23.71
C ALA A 10 -0.10 -12.71 -24.36
N ALA A 11 0.48 -11.63 -23.85
CA ALA A 11 0.34 -10.29 -24.40
C ALA A 11 1.24 -10.01 -25.60
N ASN A 12 1.99 -11.01 -26.09
CA ASN A 12 2.99 -10.91 -27.17
C ASN A 12 4.05 -9.82 -26.92
N LEU A 13 4.45 -9.64 -25.65
CA LEU A 13 5.50 -8.69 -25.26
C LEU A 13 6.85 -9.41 -25.16
N ASP A 14 7.91 -8.75 -25.64
CA ASP A 14 9.27 -9.24 -25.51
C ASP A 14 9.73 -9.17 -24.05
N GLU A 15 9.93 -10.33 -23.41
CA GLU A 15 10.37 -10.43 -22.00
C GLU A 15 11.76 -9.82 -21.78
N LYS A 16 12.62 -9.72 -22.81
CA LYS A 16 13.92 -9.05 -22.69
C LYS A 16 13.78 -7.54 -22.56
N ARG A 17 12.82 -6.97 -23.28
CA ARG A 17 12.51 -5.53 -23.24
C ARG A 17 11.62 -5.17 -22.04
N TRP A 18 10.69 -6.04 -21.68
CA TRP A 18 9.71 -5.85 -20.60
C TRP A 18 9.76 -7.00 -19.59
N PRO A 19 10.79 -7.03 -18.74
CA PRO A 19 10.98 -8.12 -17.79
C PRO A 19 9.83 -8.24 -16.78
N ALA A 20 9.42 -9.47 -16.49
CA ALA A 20 8.38 -9.75 -15.49
C ALA A 20 8.72 -9.20 -14.08
N ARG A 21 10.02 -9.06 -13.77
CA ARG A 21 10.46 -8.45 -12.50
C ARG A 21 10.15 -6.95 -12.45
N GLN A 22 10.26 -6.25 -13.57
CA GLN A 22 9.91 -4.84 -13.67
C GLN A 22 8.41 -4.63 -13.47
N LEU A 23 7.57 -5.45 -14.12
CA LEU A 23 6.13 -5.44 -13.91
C LEU A 23 5.76 -5.77 -12.47
N ALA A 24 6.42 -6.77 -11.85
CA ALA A 24 6.21 -7.09 -10.44
C ALA A 24 6.50 -5.90 -9.53
N GLY A 25 7.62 -5.22 -9.74
CA GLY A 25 7.96 -4.02 -8.96
C GLY A 25 7.00 -2.85 -9.19
N LEU A 26 6.44 -2.72 -10.38
CA LEU A 26 5.44 -1.70 -10.69
C LEU A 26 4.12 -1.99 -9.95
N ILE A 27 3.64 -3.23 -10.02
CA ILE A 27 2.44 -3.68 -9.31
C ILE A 27 2.62 -3.53 -7.79
N ASP A 28 3.78 -3.90 -7.26
CA ASP A 28 4.10 -3.75 -5.83
C ASP A 28 4.02 -2.29 -5.39
N ARG A 29 4.59 -1.35 -6.16
CA ARG A 29 4.47 0.09 -5.87
C ARG A 29 3.01 0.56 -5.85
N TRP A 30 2.19 0.14 -6.81
CA TRP A 30 0.78 0.51 -6.83
C TRP A 30 0.01 -0.05 -5.63
N LYS A 31 0.26 -1.31 -5.25
CA LYS A 31 -0.33 -1.93 -4.06
C LYS A 31 0.11 -1.23 -2.77
N ASN A 32 1.39 -0.83 -2.67
CA ASN A 32 1.91 -0.07 -1.54
C ASN A 32 1.30 1.34 -1.42
N ARG A 33 0.74 1.88 -2.53
CA ARG A 33 -0.08 3.10 -2.53
C ARG A 33 -1.58 2.83 -2.27
N GLY A 34 -1.97 1.57 -2.16
CA GLY A 34 -3.37 1.17 -1.97
C GLY A 34 -4.22 1.31 -3.24
N TRP A 35 -3.60 1.24 -4.42
CA TRP A 35 -4.26 1.40 -5.71
C TRP A 35 -4.63 0.07 -6.35
N THR A 36 -5.91 -0.04 -6.72
CA THR A 36 -6.41 -1.13 -7.57
C THR A 36 -6.09 -0.83 -9.04
N PRO A 37 -6.18 -1.81 -9.95
CA PRO A 37 -5.92 -1.59 -11.38
C PRO A 37 -6.71 -0.43 -11.99
N GLU A 38 -7.95 -0.24 -11.54
CA GLU A 38 -8.87 0.79 -12.05
C GLU A 38 -8.48 2.21 -11.61
N GLN A 39 -7.61 2.33 -10.60
CA GLN A 39 -7.13 3.60 -10.07
C GLN A 39 -5.83 4.08 -10.71
N ILE A 40 -5.23 3.25 -11.58
CA ILE A 40 -3.99 3.58 -12.26
C ILE A 40 -4.31 4.47 -13.46
N ASP A 41 -3.78 5.68 -13.45
CA ASP A 41 -3.89 6.59 -14.58
C ASP A 41 -2.90 6.25 -15.72
N ALA A 42 -3.08 6.90 -16.86
CA ALA A 42 -2.26 6.68 -18.04
C ALA A 42 -0.79 7.03 -17.80
N GLY A 43 -0.51 8.12 -17.08
CA GLY A 43 0.85 8.57 -16.80
C GLY A 43 1.63 7.57 -15.94
N GLU A 44 0.99 7.02 -14.91
CA GLU A 44 1.60 5.99 -14.04
C GLU A 44 1.88 4.68 -14.82
N SER A 45 1.11 4.39 -15.86
CA SER A 45 1.23 3.18 -16.67
C SER A 45 2.23 3.31 -17.83
N GLU A 46 2.58 4.51 -18.27
CA GLU A 46 3.45 4.76 -19.45
C GLU A 46 4.81 4.07 -19.38
N GLY A 47 5.37 3.94 -18.19
CA GLY A 47 6.70 3.35 -17.97
C GLY A 47 6.82 1.87 -18.32
N PHE A 48 5.72 1.17 -18.66
CA PHE A 48 5.75 -0.24 -19.00
C PHE A 48 4.91 -0.57 -20.22
N ALA A 49 5.54 -1.17 -21.23
CA ALA A 49 4.90 -1.70 -22.45
C ALA A 49 3.95 -0.72 -23.13
N ALA A 50 4.37 0.54 -23.29
CA ALA A 50 3.60 1.62 -23.91
C ALA A 50 2.23 1.85 -23.24
N GLY A 51 2.22 1.90 -21.90
CA GLY A 51 1.01 2.16 -21.12
C GLY A 51 0.18 0.92 -20.74
N ARG A 52 0.64 -0.28 -21.05
CA ARG A 52 -0.11 -1.53 -20.77
C ARG A 52 0.07 -2.06 -19.35
N GLY A 53 0.78 -1.34 -18.48
CA GLY A 53 1.04 -1.76 -17.11
C GLY A 53 -0.25 -2.01 -16.31
N ALA A 54 -1.22 -1.10 -16.37
CA ALA A 54 -2.50 -1.22 -15.65
C ALA A 54 -3.35 -2.39 -16.19
N GLU A 55 -3.39 -2.60 -17.50
CA GLU A 55 -4.05 -3.75 -18.13
C GLU A 55 -3.48 -5.07 -17.61
N LEU A 56 -2.15 -5.19 -17.61
CA LEU A 56 -1.47 -6.39 -17.15
C LEU A 56 -1.64 -6.60 -15.63
N TYR A 57 -1.74 -5.53 -14.86
CA TYR A 57 -2.08 -5.61 -13.43
C TYR A 57 -3.50 -6.15 -13.24
N ALA A 58 -4.49 -5.67 -14.00
CA ALA A 58 -5.85 -6.19 -13.95
C ALA A 58 -5.90 -7.69 -14.30
N GLN A 59 -5.21 -8.10 -15.37
CA GLN A 59 -5.09 -9.51 -15.76
C GLN A 59 -4.39 -10.34 -14.68
N TYR A 60 -3.39 -9.78 -14.00
CA TYR A 60 -2.71 -10.43 -12.87
C TYR A 60 -3.66 -10.69 -11.71
N GLN A 61 -4.45 -9.69 -11.31
CA GLN A 61 -5.44 -9.83 -10.25
C GLN A 61 -6.51 -10.87 -10.60
N GLU A 62 -6.99 -10.87 -11.85
CA GLU A 62 -7.94 -11.88 -12.31
C GLU A 62 -7.35 -13.30 -12.29
N ARG A 63 -6.07 -13.42 -12.66
CA ARG A 63 -5.40 -14.72 -12.61
C ARG A 63 -5.22 -15.21 -11.17
N LEU A 64 -4.85 -14.33 -10.23
CA LEU A 64 -4.76 -14.67 -8.81
C LEU A 64 -6.12 -15.11 -8.27
N ARG A 65 -7.22 -14.42 -8.65
CA ARG A 65 -8.59 -14.80 -8.26
C ARG A 65 -8.96 -16.19 -8.79
N THR A 66 -8.69 -16.47 -10.06
CA THR A 66 -8.93 -17.78 -10.68
C THR A 66 -8.16 -18.91 -9.98
N LEU A 67 -6.94 -18.62 -9.52
CA LEU A 67 -6.11 -19.56 -8.79
C LEU A 67 -6.46 -19.66 -7.29
N ASN A 68 -7.41 -18.83 -6.81
CA ASN A 68 -7.79 -18.69 -5.41
C ASN A 68 -6.58 -18.41 -4.50
N VAL A 69 -5.71 -17.49 -4.91
CA VAL A 69 -4.53 -17.06 -4.17
C VAL A 69 -4.43 -15.55 -4.15
N CYS A 70 -3.64 -15.01 -3.22
CA CYS A 70 -3.25 -13.60 -3.16
C CYS A 70 -1.74 -13.49 -2.94
N ASP A 71 -1.16 -12.37 -3.33
CA ASP A 71 0.20 -12.02 -2.92
C ASP A 71 0.21 -11.18 -1.64
N PHE A 72 1.41 -10.89 -1.10
CA PHE A 72 1.51 -10.13 0.16
C PHE A 72 0.92 -8.72 0.07
N GLY A 73 1.09 -8.04 -1.08
CA GLY A 73 0.51 -6.72 -1.30
C GLY A 73 -1.02 -6.74 -1.32
N ASP A 74 -1.61 -7.85 -1.79
CA ASP A 74 -3.06 -8.03 -1.81
C ASP A 74 -3.67 -8.09 -0.41
N LEU A 75 -2.94 -8.61 0.60
CA LEU A 75 -3.47 -8.71 1.96
C LEU A 75 -3.89 -7.34 2.50
N LEU A 76 -3.06 -6.33 2.28
CA LEU A 76 -3.36 -4.96 2.70
C LEU A 76 -4.33 -4.28 1.74
N LEU A 77 -4.12 -4.40 0.43
CA LEU A 77 -4.98 -3.80 -0.59
C LEU A 77 -6.43 -4.26 -0.46
N HIS A 78 -6.65 -5.56 -0.29
CA HIS A 78 -8.00 -6.11 -0.12
C HIS A 78 -8.65 -5.64 1.18
N MET A 79 -7.89 -5.51 2.28
CA MET A 79 -8.42 -4.94 3.52
C MET A 79 -8.85 -3.48 3.35
N LEU A 80 -8.07 -2.66 2.62
CA LEU A 80 -8.48 -1.29 2.29
C LEU A 80 -9.76 -1.26 1.46
N VAL A 81 -9.86 -2.11 0.44
CA VAL A 81 -11.07 -2.21 -0.40
C VAL A 81 -12.28 -2.63 0.43
N ILE A 82 -12.13 -3.63 1.31
CA ILE A 82 -13.19 -4.12 2.20
C ILE A 82 -13.65 -3.00 3.14
N PHE A 83 -12.72 -2.31 3.80
CA PHE A 83 -13.06 -1.24 4.75
C PHE A 83 -13.75 -0.05 4.08
N ARG A 84 -13.39 0.27 2.83
CA ARG A 84 -14.03 1.34 2.06
C ARG A 84 -15.42 0.96 1.56
N LYS A 85 -15.67 -0.33 1.26
CA LYS A 85 -16.95 -0.82 0.70
C LYS A 85 -17.93 -1.34 1.75
N HIS A 86 -17.44 -1.80 2.90
CA HIS A 86 -18.22 -2.50 3.93
C HIS A 86 -18.05 -1.80 5.29
N ALA A 87 -18.90 -0.81 5.53
CA ALA A 87 -18.86 0.00 6.76
C ALA A 87 -19.15 -0.81 8.03
N ASP A 88 -19.95 -1.87 7.93
CA ASP A 88 -20.24 -2.82 9.00
C ASP A 88 -18.99 -3.60 9.43
N VAL A 89 -18.20 -4.07 8.45
CA VAL A 89 -16.92 -4.74 8.71
C VAL A 89 -15.96 -3.77 9.38
N LEU A 90 -15.76 -2.57 8.80
CA LEU A 90 -14.90 -1.54 9.40
C LEU A 90 -15.34 -1.20 10.82
N GLY A 91 -16.65 -1.06 11.07
CA GLY A 91 -17.23 -0.82 12.39
C GLY A 91 -16.83 -1.88 13.40
N SER A 92 -16.94 -3.16 13.04
CA SER A 92 -16.54 -4.29 13.89
C SER A 92 -15.05 -4.23 14.28
N TYR A 93 -14.17 -3.87 13.34
CA TYR A 93 -12.74 -3.71 13.63
C TYR A 93 -12.47 -2.50 14.51
N ARG A 94 -13.14 -1.38 14.29
CA ARG A 94 -13.05 -0.17 15.14
C ARG A 94 -13.50 -0.43 16.57
N ASP A 95 -14.50 -1.28 16.77
CA ASP A 95 -14.96 -1.66 18.11
C ASP A 95 -14.00 -2.61 18.81
N ARG A 96 -13.33 -3.45 18.06
CA ARG A 96 -12.31 -4.38 18.56
C ARG A 96 -11.01 -3.65 18.90
N PHE A 97 -10.53 -2.75 18.04
CA PHE A 97 -9.28 -2.01 18.20
C PHE A 97 -9.55 -0.59 18.75
N ARG A 98 -9.76 -0.51 20.06
CA ARG A 98 -10.07 0.77 20.72
C ARG A 98 -8.84 1.65 20.95
N TYR A 99 -7.68 1.06 21.05
CA TYR A 99 -6.37 1.70 21.20
C TYR A 99 -5.43 1.07 20.19
N ILE A 100 -4.73 1.90 19.44
CA ILE A 100 -3.80 1.48 18.39
C ILE A 100 -2.44 2.08 18.72
N LEU A 101 -1.42 1.22 18.84
CA LEU A 101 -0.03 1.63 18.99
C LEU A 101 0.72 1.19 17.75
N VAL A 102 1.45 2.11 17.16
CA VAL A 102 2.25 1.87 15.94
C VAL A 102 3.69 2.20 16.27
N ASP A 103 4.55 1.24 16.05
CA ASP A 103 6.00 1.40 16.14
C ASP A 103 6.60 1.53 14.74
N GLU A 104 7.80 2.06 14.64
CA GLU A 104 8.50 2.27 13.37
C GLU A 104 7.64 3.00 12.31
N TYR A 105 6.93 4.04 12.75
CA TYR A 105 5.96 4.72 11.90
C TYR A 105 6.56 5.32 10.62
N GLN A 106 7.86 5.67 10.62
CA GLN A 106 8.62 6.13 9.46
C GLN A 106 8.68 5.10 8.32
N ASP A 107 8.52 3.81 8.64
CA ASP A 107 8.59 2.71 7.67
C ASP A 107 7.23 2.34 7.07
N THR A 108 6.17 3.10 7.40
CA THR A 108 4.84 2.87 6.85
C THR A 108 4.75 3.33 5.40
N ASN A 109 4.19 2.48 4.53
CA ASN A 109 3.80 2.88 3.19
C ASN A 109 2.41 3.54 3.17
N GLN A 110 2.03 4.13 2.03
CA GLN A 110 0.76 4.85 1.91
C GLN A 110 -0.46 3.95 2.19
N ALA A 111 -0.44 2.69 1.76
CA ALA A 111 -1.55 1.77 2.03
C ALA A 111 -1.71 1.45 3.51
N GLN A 112 -0.60 1.26 4.24
CA GLN A 112 -0.59 1.08 5.70
C GLN A 112 -1.10 2.33 6.42
N TYR A 113 -0.65 3.50 5.99
CA TYR A 113 -1.12 4.77 6.50
C TYR A 113 -2.64 4.95 6.36
N GLU A 114 -3.19 4.72 5.15
CA GLU A 114 -4.63 4.78 4.89
C GLU A 114 -5.42 3.78 5.74
N TRP A 115 -4.89 2.57 5.89
CA TRP A 115 -5.48 1.53 6.72
C TRP A 115 -5.56 1.93 8.20
N LEU A 116 -4.48 2.49 8.75
CA LEU A 116 -4.43 3.01 10.11
C LEU A 116 -5.42 4.17 10.30
N LYS A 117 -5.47 5.09 9.34
CA LYS A 117 -6.41 6.21 9.35
C LYS A 117 -7.86 5.74 9.40
N LEU A 118 -8.23 4.77 8.55
CA LEU A 118 -9.56 4.17 8.56
C LEU A 118 -9.90 3.52 9.91
N LEU A 119 -8.98 2.81 10.53
CA LEU A 119 -9.19 2.17 11.82
C LEU A 119 -9.27 3.17 12.98
N ALA A 120 -8.42 4.18 12.99
CA ALA A 120 -8.34 5.14 14.09
C ALA A 120 -9.57 6.02 14.20
N GLU A 121 -10.25 6.33 13.11
CA GLU A 121 -11.48 7.12 13.13
C GLU A 121 -12.67 6.27 13.65
N PRO A 122 -13.60 6.87 14.39
CA PRO A 122 -13.68 8.27 14.85
C PRO A 122 -12.95 8.53 16.18
N ARG A 123 -12.48 7.48 16.88
CA ARG A 123 -11.97 7.59 18.27
C ARG A 123 -10.63 8.30 18.38
N ARG A 124 -9.80 8.20 17.35
CA ARG A 124 -8.44 8.79 17.28
C ARG A 124 -7.50 8.36 18.42
N ASN A 125 -7.75 7.21 19.03
CA ASN A 125 -6.88 6.61 20.05
C ASN A 125 -5.68 5.93 19.38
N LEU A 126 -4.84 6.72 18.75
CA LEU A 126 -3.67 6.30 17.99
C LEU A 126 -2.42 6.89 18.64
N CYS A 127 -1.45 6.05 18.93
CA CYS A 127 -0.11 6.46 19.36
C CYS A 127 0.89 5.91 18.34
N CYS A 128 1.65 6.79 17.71
CA CYS A 128 2.70 6.42 16.77
C CYS A 128 4.06 6.78 17.36
N VAL A 129 5.00 5.85 17.26
CA VAL A 129 6.41 6.05 17.60
C VAL A 129 7.21 5.87 16.32
N GLY A 130 8.16 6.74 16.08
CA GLY A 130 9.02 6.67 14.91
C GLY A 130 10.19 7.63 15.01
N ASP A 131 11.18 7.39 14.18
CA ASP A 131 12.40 8.18 14.07
C ASP A 131 12.68 8.40 12.57
N ASP A 132 12.57 9.63 12.11
CA ASP A 132 12.77 10.00 10.70
C ASP A 132 14.23 9.80 10.25
N ASP A 133 15.19 9.89 11.16
CA ASP A 133 16.61 9.62 10.87
C ASP A 133 16.88 8.12 10.61
N GLN A 134 16.00 7.23 11.08
CA GLN A 134 16.10 5.78 10.87
C GLN A 134 15.32 5.28 9.66
N SER A 135 14.73 6.15 8.84
CA SER A 135 13.96 5.75 7.66
C SER A 135 14.86 5.22 6.55
N ILE A 136 15.06 3.89 6.52
CA ILE A 136 15.90 3.19 5.53
C ILE A 136 15.09 2.32 4.56
N TYR A 137 13.77 2.24 4.72
CA TYR A 137 12.88 1.37 3.94
C TYR A 137 12.11 2.09 2.83
N SER A 138 12.61 3.22 2.33
CA SER A 138 12.02 3.93 1.18
C SER A 138 11.86 3.04 -0.06
N TRP A 139 12.75 2.07 -0.26
CA TRP A 139 12.68 1.08 -1.34
C TRP A 139 11.49 0.09 -1.21
N ARG A 140 10.89 -0.04 -0.01
CA ARG A 140 9.63 -0.76 0.23
C ARG A 140 8.40 0.12 0.14
N GLY A 141 8.54 1.38 -0.32
CA GLY A 141 7.45 2.33 -0.40
C GLY A 141 7.17 3.05 0.92
N ALA A 142 8.08 2.98 1.91
CA ALA A 142 7.99 3.80 3.11
C ALA A 142 8.07 5.27 2.74
N GLU A 143 7.17 6.07 3.29
CA GLU A 143 7.09 7.50 3.03
C GLU A 143 7.31 8.29 4.33
N VAL A 144 8.49 8.89 4.49
CA VAL A 144 8.79 9.83 5.60
C VAL A 144 7.75 10.96 5.65
N ALA A 145 7.19 11.32 4.51
CA ALA A 145 6.09 12.26 4.41
C ALA A 145 4.89 11.91 5.32
N ASN A 146 4.70 10.64 5.68
CA ASN A 146 3.63 10.21 6.59
C ASN A 146 3.83 10.78 8.00
N ILE A 147 5.06 10.88 8.50
CA ILE A 147 5.36 11.54 9.80
C ILE A 147 5.03 13.02 9.71
N LEU A 148 5.46 13.70 8.64
CA LEU A 148 5.22 15.13 8.47
C LEU A 148 3.74 15.49 8.27
N ARG A 149 2.95 14.54 7.76
CA ARG A 149 1.50 14.70 7.56
C ARG A 149 0.68 14.37 8.80
N PHE A 150 1.28 13.73 9.80
CA PHE A 150 0.57 13.24 10.98
C PHE A 150 -0.23 14.34 11.70
N GLU A 151 0.39 15.50 11.97
CA GLU A 151 -0.28 16.64 12.61
C GLU A 151 -1.47 17.17 11.78
N LYS A 152 -1.34 17.14 10.47
CA LYS A 152 -2.40 17.60 9.56
C LYS A 152 -3.59 16.64 9.56
N ASP A 153 -3.31 15.34 9.57
CA ASP A 153 -4.35 14.32 9.50
C ASP A 153 -4.97 13.98 10.87
N PHE A 154 -4.23 14.24 11.95
CA PHE A 154 -4.71 14.11 13.34
C PHE A 154 -4.57 15.42 14.11
N PRO A 155 -5.41 16.43 13.79
CA PRO A 155 -5.37 17.74 14.45
C PRO A 155 -5.54 17.60 15.96
N GLY A 156 -4.66 18.27 16.71
CA GLY A 156 -4.65 18.21 18.18
C GLY A 156 -3.89 17.01 18.76
N ALA A 157 -3.17 16.23 17.94
CA ALA A 157 -2.27 15.22 18.44
C ALA A 157 -1.17 15.82 19.30
N LYS A 158 -0.87 15.16 20.43
CA LYS A 158 0.27 15.56 21.28
C LYS A 158 1.54 14.98 20.72
N ILE A 159 2.50 15.85 20.36
CA ILE A 159 3.80 15.43 19.90
C ILE A 159 4.79 15.54 21.06
N VAL A 160 5.54 14.48 21.27
CA VAL A 160 6.61 14.41 22.26
C VAL A 160 7.89 14.05 21.51
N ARG A 161 8.92 14.87 21.62
CA ARG A 161 10.24 14.60 21.07
C ARG A 161 11.15 14.07 22.16
N LEU A 162 11.82 12.96 21.87
CA LEU A 162 12.82 12.35 22.75
C LEU A 162 14.19 12.77 22.22
N GLU A 163 14.74 13.86 22.76
CA GLU A 163 15.98 14.49 22.27
C GLU A 163 17.24 13.95 22.93
N GLN A 164 17.10 13.18 24.01
CA GLN A 164 18.22 12.66 24.77
C GLN A 164 18.53 11.21 24.36
N ASN A 165 19.70 11.01 23.77
CA ASN A 165 20.22 9.70 23.43
C ASN A 165 21.16 9.22 24.53
N TYR A 166 21.06 7.94 24.95
CA TYR A 166 21.90 7.34 26.01
C TYR A 166 22.93 6.38 25.42
#